data_817e7c23cb3a7af86aaa91ebcbc4eb52
#
_entry.id   817e7c23cb3a7af86aaa91ebcbc4eb52
#
_cell.length_a   1.000
_cell.length_b   1.000
_cell.length_c   1.000
_cell.angle_alpha   90.00
_cell.angle_beta   90.00
_cell.angle_gamma   90.00
#
_symmetry.space_group_name_H-M   'P 1'
#
loop_
_entity.id
_entity.type
_entity.pdbx_description
1 polymer ?
#
loop_
_entity_poly.entity_id
_entity_poly.type
_entity_poly.pdbx_seq_one_letter_code
_entity_poly.pdbx_strand_id
1 'polypeptide(L)'
;MKKSIITSAAMLLSASLLTGCVIHVGDASALEGSDFSSILGNIDIAEGKHAGDISSVNGNVEISDHGGADEVSIVNGNLEMGSHVSVRNIDIVNGDVSAASHLNVLKGVETVNGNVTLPTQSTIGGSVETVNGDITAVDTTIEKHIKTLNGDITLSGSSHVLGDIVYKESESSWGKKSDNKPTLSISASVTVGGSIVLHRPVNLDIESDELKQKVIVSYGSAQ
;
A
#
# COMPACT_ATOMS: atom_id res chain seq x y z
N MET A 1 21.86 8.18 -11.23
CA MET A 1 21.25 8.98 -10.16
C MET A 1 20.53 8.00 -9.25
N LYS A 2 21.28 7.48 -8.26
CA LYS A 2 20.83 6.42 -7.34
C LYS A 2 20.62 7.06 -5.97
N LYS A 3 19.37 7.41 -5.62
CA LYS A 3 18.93 7.66 -4.24
C LYS A 3 17.44 7.45 -4.20
N SER A 4 16.96 6.36 -3.76
CA SER A 4 16.43 6.10 -2.62
C SER A 4 14.97 5.88 -2.30
N ILE A 5 14.67 4.77 -1.85
CA ILE A 5 13.36 4.44 -1.26
C ILE A 5 13.49 4.41 0.27
N ILE A 6 14.67 4.09 0.77
CA ILE A 6 14.94 4.06 2.22
C ILE A 6 14.93 5.46 2.85
N THR A 7 15.18 6.51 2.06
CA THR A 7 15.18 7.87 2.56
C THR A 7 13.76 8.44 2.75
N SER A 8 12.76 7.94 2.04
CA SER A 8 11.38 8.42 2.19
C SER A 8 10.75 7.96 3.51
N ALA A 9 10.93 6.70 3.88
CA ALA A 9 10.38 6.17 5.13
C ALA A 9 11.03 6.78 6.40
N ALA A 10 12.29 7.18 6.33
CA ALA A 10 12.98 7.83 7.45
C ALA A 10 12.71 9.35 7.54
N MET A 11 12.24 9.98 6.47
CA MET A 11 12.02 11.43 6.42
C MET A 11 10.62 11.85 6.86
N LEU A 12 9.67 10.92 6.95
CA LEU A 12 8.30 11.18 7.38
C LEU A 12 8.16 11.48 8.89
N LEU A 13 9.16 11.16 9.69
CA LEU A 13 9.07 11.32 11.15
C LEU A 13 9.54 12.69 11.67
N SER A 14 10.02 13.61 10.84
CA SER A 14 10.70 14.81 11.35
C SER A 14 9.99 16.15 11.19
N ALA A 15 8.82 16.23 10.57
CA ALA A 15 8.27 17.53 10.18
C ALA A 15 6.93 17.97 10.80
N SER A 16 6.23 17.15 11.57
CA SER A 16 4.87 17.50 12.04
C SER A 16 4.67 17.55 13.55
N LEU A 17 5.70 17.65 14.36
CA LEU A 17 5.59 17.54 15.83
C LEU A 17 5.22 18.83 16.58
N LEU A 18 4.69 19.88 15.97
CA LEU A 18 4.50 21.13 16.69
C LEU A 18 3.24 21.94 16.32
N THR A 19 2.08 21.33 16.25
CA THR A 19 0.85 22.11 16.47
C THR A 19 -0.28 21.19 16.98
N GLY A 20 -0.51 21.22 18.29
CA GLY A 20 -1.76 20.74 18.87
C GLY A 20 -1.90 19.24 19.01
N CYS A 21 -0.90 18.53 19.54
CA CYS A 21 -1.09 17.13 19.94
C CYS A 21 -2.17 16.99 20.99
N VAL A 22 -3.32 16.52 20.61
CA VAL A 22 -4.21 15.85 21.56
C VAL A 22 -3.64 14.43 21.72
N ILE A 23 -2.85 14.21 22.77
CA ILE A 23 -2.47 12.85 23.16
C ILE A 23 -3.74 12.24 23.74
N HIS A 24 -4.44 11.43 22.94
CA HIS A 24 -5.58 10.68 23.44
C HIS A 24 -5.12 9.27 23.80
N VAL A 25 -5.26 8.93 25.08
CA VAL A 25 -5.18 7.56 25.59
C VAL A 25 -6.63 7.12 25.82
N GLY A 26 -7.23 6.46 24.82
CA GLY A 26 -8.61 6.00 24.88
C GLY A 26 -9.41 6.37 23.62
N ASP A 27 -10.55 5.72 23.44
CA ASP A 27 -11.42 5.86 22.26
C ASP A 27 -11.72 7.33 21.93
N ALA A 28 -11.16 7.83 20.84
CA ALA A 28 -11.44 9.19 20.37
C ALA A 28 -12.61 9.15 19.39
N SER A 29 -13.77 9.62 19.82
CA SER A 29 -14.84 9.92 18.90
C SER A 29 -14.51 11.21 18.14
N ALA A 30 -14.25 11.08 16.85
CA ALA A 30 -13.75 12.15 16.00
C ALA A 30 -14.71 13.34 15.89
N LEU A 31 -14.20 14.54 16.18
CA LEU A 31 -14.77 15.77 15.65
C LEU A 31 -14.43 15.85 14.17
N GLU A 32 -15.40 16.10 13.32
CA GLU A 32 -15.25 16.15 11.88
C GLU A 32 -14.13 17.10 11.44
N GLY A 33 -13.19 16.59 10.62
CA GLY A 33 -12.07 17.37 10.10
C GLY A 33 -10.91 17.61 11.07
N SER A 34 -10.91 17.00 12.26
CA SER A 34 -9.81 17.17 13.23
C SER A 34 -8.69 16.17 12.98
N ASP A 35 -7.46 16.60 13.27
CA ASP A 35 -6.28 15.71 13.25
C ASP A 35 -6.22 14.86 14.52
N PHE A 36 -5.79 13.62 14.36
CA PHE A 36 -5.63 12.65 15.44
C PHE A 36 -4.20 12.15 15.52
N SER A 37 -3.63 12.15 16.74
CA SER A 37 -2.30 11.58 16.97
C SER A 37 -2.32 10.70 18.21
N SER A 38 -1.82 9.48 18.09
CA SER A 38 -1.65 8.53 19.19
C SER A 38 -0.22 8.00 19.24
N ILE A 39 0.37 7.96 20.42
CA ILE A 39 1.65 7.27 20.65
C ILE A 39 1.40 5.83 21.09
N LEU A 40 0.35 5.60 21.87
CA LEU A 40 -0.06 4.28 22.39
C LEU A 40 -1.58 4.25 22.44
N GLY A 41 -2.19 3.30 21.75
CA GLY A 41 -3.64 3.11 21.73
C GLY A 41 -4.21 3.24 20.33
N ASN A 42 -5.39 2.69 20.14
CA ASN A 42 -6.07 2.68 18.86
C ASN A 42 -6.76 4.02 18.57
N ILE A 43 -7.01 4.27 17.31
CA ILE A 43 -7.79 5.39 16.81
C ILE A 43 -8.97 4.81 16.04
N ASP A 44 -10.20 5.18 16.43
CA ASP A 44 -11.42 4.70 15.82
C ASP A 44 -12.19 5.90 15.22
N ILE A 45 -12.41 5.87 13.92
CA ILE A 45 -13.23 6.86 13.21
C ILE A 45 -14.60 6.26 12.99
N ALA A 46 -15.60 6.87 13.60
CA ALA A 46 -16.98 6.39 13.56
C ALA A 46 -17.59 6.49 12.15
N GLU A 47 -18.65 5.72 11.93
CA GLU A 47 -19.37 5.67 10.66
C GLU A 47 -19.79 7.08 10.17
N GLY A 48 -19.52 7.33 8.89
CA GLY A 48 -19.84 8.59 8.23
C GLY A 48 -19.04 9.80 8.70
N LYS A 49 -17.98 9.61 9.52
CA LYS A 49 -17.12 10.70 9.97
C LYS A 49 -15.86 10.81 9.14
N HIS A 50 -15.40 12.04 8.97
CA HIS A 50 -14.14 12.33 8.28
C HIS A 50 -13.15 12.99 9.25
N ALA A 51 -11.99 12.37 9.42
CA ALA A 51 -10.86 12.93 10.15
C ALA A 51 -9.99 13.80 9.22
N GLY A 52 -9.22 14.70 9.80
CA GLY A 52 -8.06 15.29 9.13
C GLY A 52 -6.91 14.26 9.01
N ASP A 53 -5.72 14.66 9.41
CA ASP A 53 -4.57 13.74 9.40
C ASP A 53 -4.60 12.81 10.63
N ILE A 54 -4.36 11.53 10.40
CA ILE A 54 -4.27 10.49 11.43
C ILE A 54 -2.82 10.02 11.54
N SER A 55 -2.25 10.10 12.74
CA SER A 55 -0.89 9.64 13.03
C SER A 55 -0.87 8.69 14.22
N SER A 56 -0.41 7.45 14.03
CA SER A 56 -0.26 6.45 15.10
C SER A 56 1.17 5.91 15.15
N VAL A 57 1.76 5.84 16.36
CA VAL A 57 3.08 5.20 16.53
C VAL A 57 2.94 3.73 16.91
N ASN A 58 2.11 3.41 17.90
CA ASN A 58 1.85 2.03 18.31
C ASN A 58 0.35 1.89 18.61
N GLY A 59 -0.40 1.46 17.63
CA GLY A 59 -1.84 1.25 17.74
C GLY A 59 -2.47 1.14 16.37
N ASN A 60 -3.56 0.40 16.31
CA ASN A 60 -4.34 0.25 15.08
C ASN A 60 -5.19 1.49 14.81
N VAL A 61 -5.53 1.67 13.56
CA VAL A 61 -6.49 2.66 13.12
C VAL A 61 -7.66 1.91 12.47
N GLU A 62 -8.86 2.19 12.92
CA GLU A 62 -10.09 1.71 12.33
C GLU A 62 -10.89 2.89 11.78
N ILE A 63 -11.33 2.78 10.52
CA ILE A 63 -12.23 3.74 9.89
C ILE A 63 -13.51 2.99 9.51
N SER A 64 -14.60 3.26 10.20
CA SER A 64 -15.88 2.58 9.96
C SER A 64 -16.48 2.96 8.61
N ASP A 65 -17.59 2.31 8.25
CA ASP A 65 -18.28 2.50 6.97
C ASP A 65 -18.58 3.98 6.67
N HIS A 66 -18.42 4.36 5.40
CA HIS A 66 -18.63 5.74 4.91
C HIS A 66 -17.74 6.79 5.60
N GLY A 67 -16.74 6.35 6.36
CA GLY A 67 -15.79 7.23 7.01
C GLY A 67 -14.67 7.68 6.07
N GLY A 68 -13.79 8.52 6.60
CA GLY A 68 -12.63 8.95 5.82
C GLY A 68 -11.56 9.65 6.64
N ALA A 69 -10.45 9.93 5.99
CA ALA A 69 -9.36 10.72 6.52
C ALA A 69 -8.59 11.43 5.40
N ASP A 70 -7.88 12.49 5.75
CA ASP A 70 -6.94 13.09 4.81
C ASP A 70 -5.70 12.19 4.66
N GLU A 71 -4.81 12.18 5.59
CA GLU A 71 -3.61 11.33 5.57
C GLU A 71 -3.63 10.35 6.74
N VAL A 72 -3.29 9.09 6.49
CA VAL A 72 -3.14 8.08 7.54
C VAL A 72 -1.69 7.62 7.57
N SER A 73 -1.00 7.89 8.70
CA SER A 73 0.39 7.53 8.93
C SER A 73 0.52 6.64 10.15
N ILE A 74 0.99 5.41 9.99
CA ILE A 74 1.13 4.42 11.06
C ILE A 74 2.56 3.86 11.09
N VAL A 75 3.18 3.85 12.27
CA VAL A 75 4.51 3.24 12.43
C VAL A 75 4.40 1.76 12.77
N ASN A 76 3.61 1.39 13.78
CA ASN A 76 3.38 0.00 14.18
C ASN A 76 1.90 -0.19 14.50
N GLY A 77 1.18 -0.81 13.62
CA GLY A 77 -0.26 -1.08 13.75
C GLY A 77 -0.92 -1.25 12.39
N ASN A 78 -2.08 -1.83 12.37
CA ASN A 78 -2.85 -2.08 11.16
C ASN A 78 -3.82 -0.94 10.88
N LEU A 79 -4.16 -0.77 9.60
CA LEU A 79 -5.27 0.05 9.15
C LEU A 79 -6.39 -0.86 8.65
N GLU A 80 -7.51 -0.80 9.33
CA GLU A 80 -8.73 -1.51 8.95
C GLU A 80 -9.80 -0.50 8.54
N MET A 81 -10.39 -0.69 7.38
CA MET A 81 -11.39 0.22 6.83
C MET A 81 -12.67 -0.53 6.48
N GLY A 82 -13.79 0.06 6.80
CA GLY A 82 -15.10 -0.42 6.41
C GLY A 82 -15.37 -0.25 4.91
N SER A 83 -16.62 -0.26 4.54
CA SER A 83 -17.06 -0.06 3.17
C SER A 83 -17.25 1.43 2.86
N HIS A 84 -17.00 1.83 1.59
CA HIS A 84 -17.17 3.20 1.12
C HIS A 84 -16.30 4.23 1.87
N VAL A 85 -15.12 3.80 2.29
CA VAL A 85 -14.15 4.68 2.94
C VAL A 85 -13.37 5.47 1.90
N SER A 86 -13.11 6.76 2.20
CA SER A 86 -12.29 7.64 1.37
C SER A 86 -11.12 8.20 2.16
N VAL A 87 -9.89 7.96 1.66
CA VAL A 87 -8.65 8.46 2.27
C VAL A 87 -7.83 9.16 1.19
N ARG A 88 -7.12 10.22 1.54
CA ARG A 88 -6.25 10.88 0.56
C ARG A 88 -4.96 10.12 0.35
N ASN A 89 -4.27 9.70 1.40
CA ASN A 89 -3.00 9.00 1.34
C ASN A 89 -2.80 8.04 2.53
N ILE A 90 -2.13 6.92 2.31
CA ILE A 90 -1.88 5.90 3.34
C ILE A 90 -0.40 5.55 3.35
N ASP A 91 0.26 5.74 4.51
CA ASP A 91 1.68 5.44 4.74
C ASP A 91 1.85 4.61 6.02
N ILE A 92 2.32 3.37 5.89
CA ILE A 92 2.50 2.45 7.02
C ILE A 92 3.93 1.88 7.02
N VAL A 93 4.56 1.84 8.18
CA VAL A 93 5.89 1.22 8.29
C VAL A 93 5.78 -0.26 8.62
N ASN A 94 5.07 -0.63 9.67
CA ASN A 94 4.89 -2.02 10.09
C ASN A 94 3.42 -2.25 10.39
N GLY A 95 2.71 -2.90 9.49
CA GLY A 95 1.30 -3.22 9.63
C GLY A 95 0.60 -3.39 8.30
N ASP A 96 -0.52 -4.03 8.34
CA ASP A 96 -1.33 -4.35 7.17
C ASP A 96 -2.34 -3.25 6.86
N VAL A 97 -2.70 -3.13 5.58
CA VAL A 97 -3.79 -2.30 5.07
C VAL A 97 -4.90 -3.21 4.57
N SER A 98 -6.09 -3.04 5.10
CA SER A 98 -7.28 -3.78 4.63
C SER A 98 -8.53 -2.91 4.62
N ALA A 99 -9.46 -3.25 3.75
CA ALA A 99 -10.76 -2.61 3.68
C ALA A 99 -11.86 -3.65 3.34
N ALA A 100 -13.10 -3.35 3.63
CA ALA A 100 -14.21 -4.25 3.32
C ALA A 100 -14.62 -4.19 1.84
N SER A 101 -14.91 -2.99 1.30
CA SER A 101 -15.23 -2.78 -0.12
C SER A 101 -15.27 -1.30 -0.48
N HIS A 102 -15.29 -0.95 -1.78
CA HIS A 102 -15.46 0.42 -2.27
C HIS A 102 -14.47 1.42 -1.62
N LEU A 103 -13.22 1.00 -1.45
CA LEU A 103 -12.18 1.90 -0.95
C LEU A 103 -11.79 2.92 -2.03
N ASN A 104 -11.73 4.19 -1.67
CA ASN A 104 -11.24 5.26 -2.52
C ASN A 104 -10.02 5.94 -1.90
N VAL A 105 -8.85 5.76 -2.53
CA VAL A 105 -7.61 6.45 -2.12
C VAL A 105 -7.20 7.43 -3.21
N LEU A 106 -7.19 8.72 -2.90
CA LEU A 106 -6.94 9.77 -3.91
C LEU A 106 -5.49 9.82 -4.40
N LYS A 107 -4.53 9.49 -3.55
CA LYS A 107 -3.11 9.40 -3.89
C LYS A 107 -2.65 7.96 -3.92
N GLY A 108 -1.87 7.52 -2.96
CA GLY A 108 -1.26 6.20 -2.95
C GLY A 108 -1.40 5.45 -1.63
N VAL A 109 -0.98 4.21 -1.68
CA VAL A 109 -0.83 3.33 -0.53
C VAL A 109 0.62 2.87 -0.49
N GLU A 110 1.33 3.21 0.57
CA GLU A 110 2.72 2.79 0.78
C GLU A 110 2.86 2.04 2.11
N THR A 111 3.51 0.88 2.07
CA THR A 111 3.89 0.16 3.29
C THR A 111 5.33 -0.34 3.19
N VAL A 112 6.01 -0.48 4.32
CA VAL A 112 7.36 -1.06 4.32
C VAL A 112 7.30 -2.55 4.67
N ASN A 113 6.65 -2.90 5.76
CA ASN A 113 6.49 -4.29 6.20
C ASN A 113 5.03 -4.53 6.52
N GLY A 114 4.28 -5.03 5.56
CA GLY A 114 2.87 -5.33 5.72
C GLY A 114 2.18 -5.58 4.39
N ASN A 115 1.08 -6.27 4.46
CA ASN A 115 0.28 -6.63 3.31
C ASN A 115 -0.71 -5.51 2.97
N VAL A 116 -1.01 -5.40 1.69
CA VAL A 116 -2.03 -4.48 1.18
C VAL A 116 -3.13 -5.30 0.52
N THR A 117 -4.30 -5.30 1.13
CA THR A 117 -5.49 -5.98 0.60
C THR A 117 -6.51 -4.96 0.11
N LEU A 118 -6.66 -4.89 -1.20
CA LEU A 118 -7.59 -3.99 -1.88
C LEU A 118 -8.82 -4.78 -2.31
N PRO A 119 -9.97 -4.50 -1.71
CA PRO A 119 -11.20 -5.24 -1.97
C PRO A 119 -11.89 -4.79 -3.26
N THR A 120 -12.99 -5.46 -3.57
CA THR A 120 -13.80 -5.16 -4.75
C THR A 120 -14.28 -3.72 -4.80
N GLN A 121 -14.33 -3.19 -6.03
CA GLN A 121 -14.83 -1.84 -6.35
C GLN A 121 -14.01 -0.72 -5.69
N SER A 122 -12.70 -0.96 -5.55
CA SER A 122 -11.77 0.03 -5.01
C SER A 122 -11.07 0.83 -6.12
N THR A 123 -10.72 2.06 -5.81
CA THR A 123 -9.96 2.94 -6.71
C THR A 123 -8.80 3.58 -5.97
N ILE A 124 -7.61 3.43 -6.52
CA ILE A 124 -6.38 4.04 -6.01
C ILE A 124 -5.85 5.00 -7.08
N GLY A 125 -5.95 6.30 -6.86
CA GLY A 125 -5.53 7.35 -7.81
C GLY A 125 -4.01 7.50 -7.96
N GLY A 126 -3.23 6.80 -7.15
CA GLY A 126 -1.77 6.76 -7.20
C GLY A 126 -1.21 5.37 -7.38
N SER A 127 -0.05 5.16 -6.80
CA SER A 127 0.64 3.87 -6.79
C SER A 127 0.32 3.08 -5.52
N VAL A 128 0.44 1.75 -5.61
CA VAL A 128 0.46 0.84 -4.46
C VAL A 128 1.88 0.30 -4.35
N GLU A 129 2.53 0.58 -3.23
CA GLU A 129 3.93 0.20 -3.02
C GLU A 129 4.14 -0.53 -1.69
N THR A 130 4.88 -1.62 -1.72
CA THR A 130 5.39 -2.28 -0.51
C THR A 130 6.87 -2.62 -0.65
N VAL A 131 7.56 -2.79 0.46
CA VAL A 131 8.93 -3.34 0.43
C VAL A 131 8.89 -4.82 0.77
N ASN A 132 8.26 -5.19 1.88
CA ASN A 132 8.14 -6.57 2.34
C ASN A 132 6.68 -6.82 2.74
N GLY A 133 5.93 -7.40 1.86
CA GLY A 133 4.53 -7.74 2.07
C GLY A 133 3.82 -7.97 0.75
N ASP A 134 2.73 -8.67 0.81
CA ASP A 134 1.96 -9.06 -0.34
C ASP A 134 0.96 -7.98 -0.73
N ILE A 135 0.69 -7.87 -2.03
CA ILE A 135 -0.35 -6.99 -2.56
C ILE A 135 -1.42 -7.87 -3.20
N THR A 136 -2.63 -7.80 -2.68
CA THR A 136 -3.79 -8.48 -3.25
C THR A 136 -4.82 -7.45 -3.68
N ALA A 137 -5.26 -7.51 -4.94
CA ALA A 137 -6.29 -6.64 -5.47
C ALA A 137 -7.35 -7.43 -6.24
N VAL A 138 -8.61 -7.17 -5.94
CA VAL A 138 -9.76 -7.82 -6.55
C VAL A 138 -10.72 -6.76 -7.08
N ASP A 139 -11.06 -6.80 -8.35
CA ASP A 139 -11.96 -5.83 -9.01
C ASP A 139 -11.59 -4.37 -8.67
N THR A 140 -10.29 -4.05 -8.70
CA THR A 140 -9.72 -2.78 -8.24
C THR A 140 -9.07 -2.01 -9.40
N THR A 141 -9.26 -0.69 -9.43
CA THR A 141 -8.55 0.20 -10.36
C THR A 141 -7.38 0.90 -9.65
N ILE A 142 -6.18 0.77 -10.21
CA ILE A 142 -4.95 1.44 -9.75
C ILE A 142 -4.46 2.32 -10.88
N GLU A 143 -4.51 3.64 -10.71
CA GLU A 143 -4.24 4.60 -11.80
C GLU A 143 -2.76 4.75 -12.15
N LYS A 144 -1.86 4.35 -11.24
CA LYS A 144 -0.42 4.37 -11.51
C LYS A 144 0.19 2.98 -11.44
N HIS A 145 1.21 2.81 -10.62
CA HIS A 145 2.06 1.62 -10.60
C HIS A 145 1.79 0.74 -9.40
N ILE A 146 2.03 -0.55 -9.54
CA ILE A 146 2.24 -1.45 -8.40
C ILE A 146 3.73 -1.71 -8.30
N LYS A 147 4.30 -1.54 -7.10
CA LYS A 147 5.73 -1.78 -6.89
C LYS A 147 5.96 -2.56 -5.60
N THR A 148 6.78 -3.59 -5.70
CA THR A 148 7.26 -4.33 -4.52
C THR A 148 8.75 -4.66 -4.66
N LEU A 149 9.36 -4.97 -3.52
CA LEU A 149 10.69 -5.55 -3.48
C LEU A 149 10.63 -7.05 -3.17
N ASN A 150 9.93 -7.44 -2.10
CA ASN A 150 9.89 -8.81 -1.59
C ASN A 150 8.46 -9.18 -1.17
N GLY A 151 7.56 -9.33 -2.10
CA GLY A 151 6.20 -9.74 -1.79
C GLY A 151 5.53 -10.31 -3.02
N ASP A 152 4.53 -11.13 -2.79
CA ASP A 152 3.71 -11.64 -3.86
C ASP A 152 2.71 -10.57 -4.30
N ILE A 153 2.39 -10.58 -5.60
CA ILE A 153 1.33 -9.72 -6.14
C ILE A 153 0.26 -10.64 -6.72
N THR A 154 -0.96 -10.48 -6.24
CA THR A 154 -2.13 -11.21 -6.75
C THR A 154 -3.16 -10.24 -7.26
N LEU A 155 -3.45 -10.30 -8.56
CA LEU A 155 -4.47 -9.48 -9.22
C LEU A 155 -5.55 -10.38 -9.80
N SER A 156 -6.80 -10.12 -9.44
CA SER A 156 -7.92 -10.95 -9.88
C SER A 156 -9.18 -10.12 -10.18
N GLY A 157 -10.20 -10.79 -10.67
CA GLY A 157 -11.42 -10.14 -11.11
C GLY A 157 -11.15 -9.18 -12.27
N SER A 158 -11.91 -8.11 -12.35
CA SER A 158 -11.76 -7.06 -13.36
C SER A 158 -10.81 -5.95 -12.90
N SER A 159 -9.66 -6.33 -12.31
CA SER A 159 -8.68 -5.35 -11.86
C SER A 159 -7.97 -4.66 -13.02
N HIS A 160 -7.74 -3.35 -12.88
CA HIS A 160 -7.06 -2.52 -13.87
C HIS A 160 -5.88 -1.80 -13.24
N VAL A 161 -4.67 -2.03 -13.76
CA VAL A 161 -3.47 -1.25 -13.42
C VAL A 161 -3.11 -0.40 -14.64
N LEU A 162 -3.24 0.92 -14.56
CA LEU A 162 -2.99 1.79 -15.71
C LEU A 162 -1.49 1.97 -16.00
N GLY A 163 -0.66 1.88 -14.98
CA GLY A 163 0.80 1.98 -15.09
C GLY A 163 1.49 0.62 -15.13
N ASP A 164 2.71 0.58 -14.60
CA ASP A 164 3.57 -0.59 -14.60
C ASP A 164 3.42 -1.44 -13.34
N ILE A 165 3.73 -2.72 -13.44
CA ILE A 165 4.00 -3.59 -12.30
C ILE A 165 5.51 -3.78 -12.21
N VAL A 166 6.12 -3.40 -11.07
CA VAL A 166 7.57 -3.37 -10.93
C VAL A 166 8.05 -4.17 -9.72
N TYR A 167 8.81 -5.21 -9.95
CA TYR A 167 9.62 -5.86 -8.93
C TYR A 167 11.00 -5.20 -8.87
N LYS A 168 11.27 -4.50 -7.78
CA LYS A 168 12.51 -3.72 -7.60
C LYS A 168 13.72 -4.63 -7.34
N GLU A 169 14.92 -4.15 -7.63
CA GLU A 169 16.16 -4.85 -7.34
C GLU A 169 16.43 -4.86 -5.84
N SER A 170 16.81 -6.02 -5.28
CA SER A 170 17.28 -6.11 -3.90
C SER A 170 18.74 -5.67 -3.83
N GLU A 171 19.02 -4.60 -3.08
CA GLU A 171 20.39 -4.11 -2.85
C GLU A 171 21.24 -5.00 -1.92
N SER A 172 20.76 -6.18 -1.52
CA SER A 172 21.52 -7.07 -0.64
C SER A 172 22.69 -7.71 -1.39
N SER A 173 23.80 -6.97 -1.44
CA SER A 173 25.10 -7.36 -2.03
C SER A 173 25.88 -8.37 -1.17
N TRP A 174 25.27 -9.07 -0.24
CA TRP A 174 25.93 -10.04 0.63
C TRP A 174 25.38 -11.46 0.43
N GLY A 175 25.81 -12.09 -0.65
CA GLY A 175 26.22 -13.50 -0.69
C GLY A 175 25.22 -14.61 -0.34
N LYS A 176 23.92 -14.37 -0.18
CA LYS A 176 22.91 -15.43 -0.18
C LYS A 176 21.78 -15.06 -1.11
N LYS A 177 21.70 -15.74 -2.25
CA LYS A 177 20.45 -15.82 -3.01
C LYS A 177 19.39 -16.34 -2.04
N SER A 178 18.42 -15.51 -1.70
CA SER A 178 17.20 -16.02 -1.11
C SER A 178 16.57 -16.92 -2.15
N ASP A 179 16.44 -18.21 -1.84
CA ASP A 179 15.78 -19.17 -2.75
C ASP A 179 14.28 -18.90 -2.87
N ASN A 180 13.74 -17.99 -2.04
CA ASN A 180 12.34 -17.59 -2.06
C ASN A 180 12.14 -16.48 -3.10
N LYS A 181 11.63 -16.87 -4.25
CA LYS A 181 11.23 -15.93 -5.31
C LYS A 181 9.80 -15.53 -5.07
N PRO A 182 9.48 -14.23 -5.07
CA PRO A 182 8.10 -13.80 -5.04
C PRO A 182 7.33 -14.30 -6.27
N THR A 183 6.02 -14.36 -6.13
CA THR A 183 5.10 -14.79 -7.18
C THR A 183 4.27 -13.62 -7.68
N LEU A 184 4.11 -13.52 -8.98
CA LEU A 184 3.15 -12.62 -9.62
C LEU A 184 2.03 -13.46 -10.23
N SER A 185 0.84 -13.40 -9.61
CA SER A 185 -0.37 -14.09 -10.08
C SER A 185 -1.33 -13.08 -10.69
N ILE A 186 -1.68 -13.26 -11.97
CA ILE A 186 -2.59 -12.36 -12.70
C ILE A 186 -3.64 -13.20 -13.45
N SER A 187 -4.90 -13.02 -13.07
CA SER A 187 -6.04 -13.67 -13.72
C SER A 187 -6.30 -13.12 -15.13
N ALA A 188 -6.98 -13.90 -15.96
CA ALA A 188 -7.18 -13.60 -17.39
C ALA A 188 -7.94 -12.29 -17.67
N SER A 189 -8.82 -11.86 -16.75
CA SER A 189 -9.65 -10.65 -16.90
C SER A 189 -8.96 -9.35 -16.47
N VAL A 190 -7.77 -9.45 -15.85
CA VAL A 190 -6.98 -8.29 -15.42
C VAL A 190 -6.35 -7.59 -16.60
N THR A 191 -6.30 -6.26 -16.55
CA THR A 191 -5.58 -5.47 -17.56
C THR A 191 -4.43 -4.67 -16.92
N VAL A 192 -3.32 -4.57 -17.64
CA VAL A 192 -2.16 -3.75 -17.28
C VAL A 192 -1.86 -2.83 -18.46
N GLY A 193 -1.95 -1.52 -18.26
CA GLY A 193 -1.70 -0.52 -19.29
C GLY A 193 -0.22 -0.39 -19.63
N GLY A 194 0.64 -0.47 -18.63
CA GLY A 194 2.09 -0.41 -18.77
C GLY A 194 2.75 -1.76 -18.99
N SER A 195 3.98 -1.87 -18.52
CA SER A 195 4.83 -3.08 -18.59
C SER A 195 4.93 -3.79 -17.24
N ILE A 196 5.29 -5.07 -17.27
CA ILE A 196 5.63 -5.86 -16.09
C ILE A 196 7.17 -5.94 -16.04
N VAL A 197 7.78 -5.12 -15.19
CA VAL A 197 9.25 -4.95 -15.14
C VAL A 197 9.83 -5.71 -13.96
N LEU A 198 10.71 -6.67 -14.27
CA LEU A 198 11.33 -7.52 -13.27
C LEU A 198 12.82 -7.17 -13.14
N HIS A 199 13.21 -6.57 -12.01
CA HIS A 199 14.62 -6.34 -11.68
C HIS A 199 15.20 -7.46 -10.79
N ARG A 200 14.44 -8.52 -10.58
CA ARG A 200 14.83 -9.73 -9.83
C ARG A 200 14.05 -10.95 -10.32
N PRO A 201 14.50 -12.18 -10.02
CA PRO A 201 13.74 -13.38 -10.34
C PRO A 201 12.38 -13.42 -9.63
N VAL A 202 11.32 -13.68 -10.39
CA VAL A 202 9.92 -13.77 -9.95
C VAL A 202 9.30 -15.02 -10.58
N ASN A 203 8.48 -15.74 -9.83
CA ASN A 203 7.63 -16.79 -10.38
C ASN A 203 6.42 -16.13 -11.05
N LEU A 204 6.16 -16.45 -12.30
CA LEU A 204 5.06 -15.86 -13.07
C LEU A 204 3.92 -16.86 -13.23
N ASP A 205 2.76 -16.50 -12.71
CA ASP A 205 1.48 -17.19 -12.90
C ASP A 205 0.51 -16.19 -13.57
N ILE A 206 0.68 -16.02 -14.88
CA ILE A 206 -0.08 -15.05 -15.68
C ILE A 206 -0.96 -15.83 -16.64
N GLU A 207 -2.27 -15.72 -16.52
CA GLU A 207 -3.21 -16.45 -17.38
C GLU A 207 -3.31 -15.83 -18.79
N SER A 208 -3.19 -14.50 -18.91
CA SER A 208 -3.31 -13.77 -20.18
C SER A 208 -2.02 -13.85 -21.00
N ASP A 209 -2.10 -14.37 -22.25
CA ASP A 209 -0.96 -14.39 -23.15
C ASP A 209 -0.55 -12.98 -23.64
N GLU A 210 -1.45 -12.03 -23.66
CA GLU A 210 -1.13 -10.62 -23.93
C GLU A 210 -0.24 -10.04 -22.84
N LEU A 211 -0.58 -10.29 -21.59
CA LEU A 211 0.21 -9.78 -20.44
C LEU A 211 1.58 -10.46 -20.34
N LYS A 212 1.71 -11.72 -20.74
CA LYS A 212 3.03 -12.39 -20.82
C LYS A 212 3.99 -11.66 -21.78
N GLN A 213 3.46 -11.05 -22.83
CA GLN A 213 4.27 -10.27 -23.80
C GLN A 213 4.71 -8.90 -23.24
N LYS A 214 4.07 -8.39 -22.19
CA LYS A 214 4.44 -7.15 -21.52
C LYS A 214 5.54 -7.34 -20.46
N VAL A 215 6.00 -8.56 -20.23
CA VAL A 215 7.04 -8.87 -19.24
C VAL A 215 8.42 -8.47 -19.77
N ILE A 216 9.08 -7.59 -19.03
CA ILE A 216 10.45 -7.11 -19.28
C ILE A 216 11.34 -7.59 -18.16
N VAL A 217 12.30 -8.46 -18.48
CA VAL A 217 13.30 -8.97 -17.53
C VAL A 217 14.54 -8.08 -17.61
N SER A 218 14.88 -7.44 -16.49
CA SER A 218 15.96 -6.45 -16.39
C SER A 218 17.05 -6.85 -15.37
N TYR A 219 17.14 -8.13 -15.02
CA TYR A 219 18.18 -8.68 -14.15
C TYR A 219 19.04 -9.70 -14.91
N GLY A 220 20.27 -9.90 -14.49
CA GLY A 220 21.14 -10.98 -15.00
C GLY A 220 21.96 -10.64 -16.24
N SER A 221 22.14 -9.37 -16.60
CA SER A 221 23.07 -8.92 -17.65
C SER A 221 24.43 -8.51 -17.08
N ALA A 222 24.90 -9.16 -16.02
CA ALA A 222 26.30 -9.02 -15.62
C ALA A 222 27.09 -10.14 -16.30
N GLN A 223 27.81 -9.79 -17.35
CA GLN A 223 28.95 -10.56 -17.88
C GLN A 223 30.14 -10.38 -16.96
#